data_b2d62eda969ec16d38acefab3e188c0e
#
_entry.id   b2d62eda969ec16d38acefab3e188c0e
#
_cell.length_a   1.000
_cell.length_b   1.000
_cell.length_c   1.000
_cell.angle_alpha   90.00
_cell.angle_beta   90.00
_cell.angle_gamma   90.00
#
_symmetry.space_group_name_H-M   'P 1'
#
loop_
_entity.id
_entity.type
_entity.pdbx_description
1 polymer ?
#
loop_
_entity_poly.entity_id
_entity_poly.type
_entity_poly.pdbx_seq_one_letter_code
_entity_poly.pdbx_strand_id
1 'polypeptide(L)'
;MDVSLAGKVAIVTGAGPNIGSGIALALAKYGATVACNDIDADAAKTAVKRIERNGGTAIAIPGDVTDEEQVKGYLQEVVERFGRVDILVNNAALLGGKGVLDESADFFRRAVEVAALGNFLNTKHIGRYMAEHGIRGSIVAISSSNGWSGSAGVIAYAFHKGGVNNFVRAAAMDLAPYGIRVNSFTPTAPTPDNPELIAERGAGGVLERPQAFRHGIGGATGTESWRRPARWTGERMPLVPMGTTGTPTDIGHCVAWLCSDYSRLITGCDFVVDGGARAKNFAYAPAAVADLAGPAPLVPLDVTGELDRELSM
;
A
#
# COMPACT_ATOMS: atom_id res chain seq x y z
N MET A 1 -3.52 20.35 13.57
CA MET A 1 -2.23 20.13 12.85
C MET A 1 -2.59 19.48 11.53
N ASP A 2 -2.44 20.21 10.44
CA ASP A 2 -2.89 19.67 9.16
C ASP A 2 -1.68 19.08 8.42
N VAL A 3 -1.74 17.79 8.13
CA VAL A 3 -0.78 17.14 7.23
C VAL A 3 -0.91 17.82 5.87
N SER A 4 0.19 18.35 5.34
CA SER A 4 0.20 18.96 4.01
C SER A 4 1.32 18.39 3.15
N LEU A 5 0.97 18.05 1.92
CA LEU A 5 1.89 17.64 0.85
C LEU A 5 1.82 18.63 -0.33
N ALA A 6 1.28 19.84 -0.10
CA ALA A 6 1.14 20.85 -1.13
C ALA A 6 2.49 21.16 -1.79
N GLY A 7 2.50 21.19 -3.13
CA GLY A 7 3.69 21.40 -3.94
C GLY A 7 4.67 20.23 -4.02
N LYS A 8 4.36 19.08 -3.40
CA LYS A 8 5.14 17.84 -3.54
C LYS A 8 4.63 17.01 -4.71
N VAL A 9 5.53 16.28 -5.37
CA VAL A 9 5.23 15.35 -6.45
C VAL A 9 5.54 13.93 -5.99
N ALA A 10 4.57 13.05 -6.13
CA ALA A 10 4.64 11.66 -5.70
C ALA A 10 4.56 10.68 -6.87
N ILE A 11 5.38 9.65 -6.87
CA ILE A 11 5.24 8.46 -7.71
C ILE A 11 4.71 7.32 -6.85
N VAL A 12 3.62 6.68 -7.28
CA VAL A 12 3.04 5.48 -6.64
C VAL A 12 3.10 4.33 -7.63
N THR A 13 3.85 3.27 -7.31
CA THR A 13 3.92 2.07 -8.15
C THR A 13 2.82 1.07 -7.80
N GLY A 14 2.30 0.36 -8.82
CA GLY A 14 1.15 -0.51 -8.63
C GLY A 14 -0.07 0.28 -8.13
N ALA A 15 -0.33 1.45 -8.74
CA ALA A 15 -1.42 2.35 -8.37
C ALA A 15 -2.81 1.80 -8.73
N GLY A 16 -2.90 0.57 -9.21
CA GLY A 16 -4.13 -0.13 -9.54
C GLY A 16 -5.12 -0.26 -8.38
N PRO A 17 -6.20 -0.97 -8.57
CA PRO A 17 -7.49 -0.68 -7.95
C PRO A 17 -7.62 -0.87 -6.43
N ASN A 18 -6.60 -1.34 -5.72
CA ASN A 18 -6.68 -1.60 -4.29
C ASN A 18 -5.80 -0.61 -3.47
N ILE A 19 -4.83 -1.10 -2.70
CA ILE A 19 -3.98 -0.31 -1.79
C ILE A 19 -3.32 0.86 -2.53
N GLY A 20 -2.74 0.62 -3.71
CA GLY A 20 -2.08 1.67 -4.49
C GLY A 20 -3.01 2.83 -4.84
N SER A 21 -4.24 2.54 -5.27
CA SER A 21 -5.24 3.58 -5.58
C SER A 21 -5.68 4.37 -4.34
N GLY A 22 -5.82 3.71 -3.18
CA GLY A 22 -6.15 4.40 -1.93
C GLY A 22 -5.02 5.32 -1.46
N ILE A 23 -3.77 4.84 -1.56
CA ILE A 23 -2.59 5.66 -1.24
C ILE A 23 -2.49 6.87 -2.18
N ALA A 24 -2.60 6.64 -3.49
CA ALA A 24 -2.53 7.70 -4.49
C ALA A 24 -3.60 8.78 -4.26
N LEU A 25 -4.84 8.36 -3.98
CA LEU A 25 -5.94 9.28 -3.62
C LEU A 25 -5.63 10.08 -2.36
N ALA A 26 -5.15 9.43 -1.30
CA ALA A 26 -4.85 10.12 -0.05
C ALA A 26 -3.72 11.13 -0.23
N LEU A 27 -2.62 10.79 -0.91
CA LEU A 27 -1.54 11.73 -1.21
C LEU A 27 -2.07 12.98 -1.94
N ALA A 28 -2.94 12.79 -2.95
CA ALA A 28 -3.55 13.87 -3.69
C ALA A 28 -4.46 14.75 -2.81
N LYS A 29 -5.24 14.15 -1.90
CA LYS A 29 -6.08 14.88 -0.94
C LYS A 29 -5.29 15.75 0.02
N TYR A 30 -4.08 15.33 0.38
CA TYR A 30 -3.15 16.15 1.16
C TYR A 30 -2.36 17.16 0.31
N GLY A 31 -2.66 17.30 -0.98
CA GLY A 31 -2.15 18.34 -1.87
C GLY A 31 -0.96 17.94 -2.75
N ALA A 32 -0.57 16.66 -2.77
CA ALA A 32 0.46 16.21 -3.70
C ALA A 32 -0.08 16.09 -5.13
N THR A 33 0.77 16.36 -6.12
CA THR A 33 0.55 15.89 -7.49
C THR A 33 1.04 14.44 -7.58
N VAL A 34 0.22 13.54 -8.15
CA VAL A 34 0.49 12.10 -8.10
C VAL A 34 0.69 11.52 -9.51
N ALA A 35 1.81 10.87 -9.72
CA ALA A 35 2.07 10.03 -10.88
C ALA A 35 1.74 8.56 -10.53
N CYS A 36 0.72 8.03 -11.19
CA CYS A 36 0.20 6.68 -10.98
C CYS A 36 0.88 5.71 -11.95
N ASN A 37 1.80 4.87 -11.44
CA ASN A 37 2.39 3.79 -12.22
C ASN A 37 1.61 2.50 -12.00
N ASP A 38 1.38 1.78 -13.08
CA ASP A 38 0.97 0.36 -13.08
C ASP A 38 1.45 -0.29 -14.37
N ILE A 39 1.65 -1.62 -14.37
CA ILE A 39 1.95 -2.36 -15.59
C ILE A 39 0.73 -2.39 -16.52
N ASP A 40 -0.46 -2.31 -15.96
CA ASP A 40 -1.72 -2.14 -16.68
C ASP A 40 -2.02 -0.64 -16.83
N ALA A 41 -1.91 -0.15 -18.06
CA ALA A 41 -2.15 1.26 -18.38
C ALA A 41 -3.59 1.71 -18.04
N ASP A 42 -4.59 0.83 -18.11
CA ASP A 42 -5.97 1.19 -17.81
C ASP A 42 -6.22 1.23 -16.30
N ALA A 43 -5.51 0.39 -15.53
CA ALA A 43 -5.49 0.50 -14.08
C ALA A 43 -4.87 1.83 -13.62
N ALA A 44 -3.74 2.24 -14.21
CA ALA A 44 -3.13 3.54 -13.94
C ALA A 44 -4.06 4.71 -14.26
N LYS A 45 -4.71 4.70 -15.43
CA LYS A 45 -5.69 5.72 -15.84
C LYS A 45 -6.91 5.76 -14.90
N THR A 46 -7.38 4.60 -14.43
CA THR A 46 -8.51 4.52 -13.49
C THR A 46 -8.15 5.17 -12.16
N ALA A 47 -6.94 4.97 -11.65
CA ALA A 47 -6.45 5.65 -10.46
C ALA A 47 -6.40 7.17 -10.65
N VAL A 48 -5.93 7.65 -11.80
CA VAL A 48 -5.93 9.08 -12.15
C VAL A 48 -7.34 9.66 -12.15
N LYS A 49 -8.29 9.02 -12.85
CA LYS A 49 -9.70 9.47 -12.87
C LYS A 49 -10.29 9.57 -11.46
N ARG A 50 -9.97 8.61 -10.58
CA ARG A 50 -10.43 8.64 -9.18
C ARG A 50 -9.88 9.87 -8.45
N ILE A 51 -8.61 10.21 -8.64
CA ILE A 51 -7.98 11.39 -8.05
C ILE A 51 -8.62 12.68 -8.59
N GLU A 52 -8.77 12.80 -9.91
CA GLU A 52 -9.34 13.98 -10.56
C GLU A 52 -10.80 14.24 -10.14
N ARG A 53 -11.61 13.19 -10.02
CA ARG A 53 -13.00 13.30 -9.52
C ARG A 53 -13.05 13.82 -8.07
N ASN A 54 -12.01 13.64 -7.30
CA ASN A 54 -11.86 14.16 -5.94
C ASN A 54 -11.09 15.49 -5.88
N GLY A 55 -10.92 16.19 -7.02
CA GLY A 55 -10.29 17.50 -7.09
C GLY A 55 -8.77 17.50 -7.02
N GLY A 56 -8.11 16.35 -7.05
CA GLY A 56 -6.66 16.23 -7.06
C GLY A 56 -6.05 16.32 -8.46
N THR A 57 -4.73 16.37 -8.52
CA THR A 57 -3.95 16.39 -9.77
C THR A 57 -3.16 15.11 -9.90
N ALA A 58 -3.31 14.41 -11.03
CA ALA A 58 -2.55 13.18 -11.29
C ALA A 58 -2.25 12.96 -12.76
N ILE A 59 -1.28 12.07 -13.04
CA ILE A 59 -1.01 11.52 -14.38
C ILE A 59 -0.83 10.01 -14.30
N ALA A 60 -1.10 9.31 -15.40
CA ALA A 60 -0.79 7.91 -15.56
C ALA A 60 0.58 7.75 -16.22
N ILE A 61 1.45 6.96 -15.62
CA ILE A 61 2.79 6.63 -16.10
C ILE A 61 2.95 5.10 -16.18
N PRO A 62 2.29 4.42 -17.15
CA PRO A 62 2.33 2.97 -17.25
C PRO A 62 3.76 2.46 -17.46
N GLY A 63 4.08 1.30 -16.84
CA GLY A 63 5.39 0.66 -16.99
C GLY A 63 5.64 -0.47 -16.02
N ASP A 64 6.52 -1.40 -16.43
CA ASP A 64 6.97 -2.50 -15.58
C ASP A 64 8.09 -2.02 -14.65
N VAL A 65 7.87 -2.11 -13.36
CA VAL A 65 8.84 -1.71 -12.32
C VAL A 65 10.13 -2.55 -12.33
N THR A 66 10.14 -3.69 -13.03
CA THR A 66 11.30 -4.58 -13.17
C THR A 66 12.17 -4.26 -14.39
N ASP A 67 11.70 -3.38 -15.26
CA ASP A 67 12.43 -2.89 -16.43
C ASP A 67 13.11 -1.55 -16.08
N GLU A 68 14.44 -1.55 -16.03
CA GLU A 68 15.20 -0.37 -15.60
C GLU A 68 15.02 0.82 -16.57
N GLU A 69 14.87 0.58 -17.88
CA GLU A 69 14.68 1.65 -18.85
C GLU A 69 13.28 2.26 -18.75
N GLN A 70 12.25 1.45 -18.46
CA GLN A 70 10.91 1.98 -18.19
C GLN A 70 10.88 2.78 -16.90
N VAL A 71 11.59 2.34 -15.83
CA VAL A 71 11.73 3.11 -14.60
C VAL A 71 12.36 4.48 -14.84
N LYS A 72 13.43 4.54 -15.62
CA LYS A 72 14.05 5.81 -16.04
C LYS A 72 13.11 6.67 -16.89
N GLY A 73 12.39 6.03 -17.81
CA GLY A 73 11.48 6.72 -18.72
C GLY A 73 10.34 7.41 -17.99
N TYR A 74 9.64 6.71 -17.10
CA TYR A 74 8.54 7.36 -16.36
C TYR A 74 9.04 8.36 -15.30
N LEU A 75 10.23 8.17 -14.72
CA LEU A 75 10.83 9.20 -13.89
C LEU A 75 11.10 10.48 -14.69
N GLN A 76 11.69 10.34 -15.87
CA GLN A 76 11.93 11.47 -16.76
C GLN A 76 10.63 12.19 -17.14
N GLU A 77 9.58 11.45 -17.51
CA GLU A 77 8.26 12.04 -17.83
C GLU A 77 7.71 12.87 -16.66
N VAL A 78 7.80 12.36 -15.42
CA VAL A 78 7.33 13.08 -14.23
C VAL A 78 8.16 14.35 -13.99
N VAL A 79 9.48 14.26 -14.14
CA VAL A 79 10.39 15.40 -13.97
C VAL A 79 10.16 16.46 -15.05
N GLU A 80 10.00 16.09 -16.31
CA GLU A 80 9.71 17.02 -17.39
C GLU A 80 8.38 17.75 -17.19
N ARG A 81 7.38 17.04 -16.64
CA ARG A 81 6.03 17.60 -16.47
C ARG A 81 5.88 18.45 -15.19
N PHE A 82 6.54 18.08 -14.11
CA PHE A 82 6.32 18.70 -12.80
C PHE A 82 7.59 19.29 -12.16
N GLY A 83 8.76 19.11 -12.79
CA GLY A 83 10.02 19.69 -12.35
C GLY A 83 10.68 19.01 -11.15
N ARG A 84 10.02 18.04 -10.50
CA ARG A 84 10.53 17.40 -9.29
C ARG A 84 9.85 16.08 -8.98
N VAL A 85 10.49 15.28 -8.10
CA VAL A 85 9.88 14.13 -7.41
C VAL A 85 10.32 14.17 -5.94
N ASP A 86 9.36 14.20 -5.01
CA ASP A 86 9.58 14.30 -3.56
C ASP A 86 9.25 13.02 -2.82
N ILE A 87 8.34 12.24 -3.37
CA ILE A 87 7.76 11.07 -2.72
C ILE A 87 7.79 9.90 -3.69
N LEU A 88 8.26 8.75 -3.18
CA LEU A 88 8.11 7.46 -3.85
C LEU A 88 7.35 6.51 -2.93
N VAL A 89 6.29 5.89 -3.47
CA VAL A 89 5.63 4.76 -2.81
C VAL A 89 5.83 3.49 -3.62
N ASN A 90 6.67 2.61 -3.13
CA ASN A 90 6.90 1.28 -3.68
C ASN A 90 5.79 0.34 -3.19
N ASN A 91 4.73 0.20 -3.98
CA ASN A 91 3.59 -0.65 -3.65
C ASN A 91 3.42 -1.84 -4.62
N ALA A 92 3.98 -1.77 -5.82
CA ALA A 92 3.88 -2.86 -6.80
C ALA A 92 4.34 -4.19 -6.23
N ALA A 93 3.50 -5.21 -6.34
CA ALA A 93 3.80 -6.56 -5.87
C ALA A 93 2.92 -7.58 -6.63
N LEU A 94 3.46 -8.77 -6.84
CA LEU A 94 2.68 -9.90 -7.32
C LEU A 94 2.11 -10.65 -6.12
N LEU A 95 0.77 -10.66 -6.03
CA LEU A 95 0.06 -11.30 -4.94
C LEU A 95 -0.30 -12.75 -5.31
N GLY A 96 -0.45 -13.61 -4.29
CA GLY A 96 -0.84 -15.00 -4.45
C GLY A 96 0.35 -15.95 -4.39
N GLY A 97 0.20 -17.08 -5.03
CA GLY A 97 1.16 -18.18 -5.00
C GLY A 97 0.57 -19.46 -4.44
N LYS A 98 1.44 -20.42 -4.19
CA LYS A 98 1.14 -21.72 -3.59
C LYS A 98 2.03 -21.98 -2.39
N GLY A 99 1.83 -23.15 -1.75
CA GLY A 99 2.72 -23.66 -0.70
C GLY A 99 4.08 -24.09 -1.26
N VAL A 100 5.05 -24.31 -0.37
CA VAL A 100 6.45 -24.65 -0.73
C VAL A 100 6.57 -25.89 -1.61
N LEU A 101 5.64 -26.83 -1.50
CA LEU A 101 5.67 -28.09 -2.29
C LEU A 101 5.10 -27.91 -3.70
N ASP A 102 4.26 -26.90 -3.93
CA ASP A 102 3.47 -26.75 -5.16
C ASP A 102 3.80 -25.46 -5.94
N GLU A 103 4.62 -24.59 -5.37
CA GLU A 103 4.96 -23.33 -6.02
C GLU A 103 5.93 -23.56 -7.18
N SER A 104 5.66 -22.93 -8.31
CA SER A 104 6.56 -22.99 -9.46
C SER A 104 7.76 -22.05 -9.28
N ALA A 105 8.92 -22.46 -9.74
CA ALA A 105 10.12 -21.62 -9.73
C ALA A 105 9.91 -20.32 -10.54
N ASP A 106 9.13 -20.37 -11.62
CA ASP A 106 8.87 -19.20 -12.46
C ASP A 106 7.99 -18.18 -11.77
N PHE A 107 6.91 -18.62 -11.09
CA PHE A 107 6.10 -17.71 -10.28
C PHE A 107 6.91 -17.12 -9.13
N PHE A 108 7.70 -17.95 -8.44
CA PHE A 108 8.55 -17.49 -7.34
C PHE A 108 9.54 -16.42 -7.82
N ARG A 109 10.29 -16.66 -8.93
CA ARG A 109 11.20 -15.67 -9.52
C ARG A 109 10.47 -14.37 -9.86
N ARG A 110 9.35 -14.45 -10.60
CA ARG A 110 8.59 -13.26 -11.00
C ARG A 110 8.07 -12.48 -9.80
N ALA A 111 7.58 -13.14 -8.77
CA ALA A 111 7.13 -12.48 -7.54
C ALA A 111 8.26 -11.73 -6.83
N VAL A 112 9.45 -12.34 -6.76
CA VAL A 112 10.65 -11.72 -6.19
C VAL A 112 11.13 -10.55 -7.07
N GLU A 113 11.17 -10.71 -8.39
CA GLU A 113 11.53 -9.63 -9.32
C GLU A 113 10.63 -8.41 -9.14
N VAL A 114 9.32 -8.59 -9.19
CA VAL A 114 8.38 -7.45 -9.07
C VAL A 114 8.59 -6.71 -7.74
N ALA A 115 8.71 -7.43 -6.63
CA ALA A 115 8.79 -6.80 -5.33
C ALA A 115 10.22 -6.39 -4.94
N ALA A 116 11.24 -7.22 -5.17
CA ALA A 116 12.60 -6.91 -4.76
C ALA A 116 13.31 -6.03 -5.79
N LEU A 117 13.38 -6.47 -7.06
CA LEU A 117 14.05 -5.69 -8.11
C LEU A 117 13.28 -4.39 -8.38
N GLY A 118 11.94 -4.43 -8.42
CA GLY A 118 11.13 -3.23 -8.60
C GLY A 118 11.35 -2.19 -7.49
N ASN A 119 11.34 -2.60 -6.21
CA ASN A 119 11.70 -1.70 -5.10
C ASN A 119 13.11 -1.12 -5.26
N PHE A 120 14.08 -1.96 -5.63
CA PHE A 120 15.46 -1.53 -5.80
C PHE A 120 15.61 -0.51 -6.93
N LEU A 121 15.10 -0.78 -8.13
CA LEU A 121 15.24 0.10 -9.29
C LEU A 121 14.58 1.46 -9.07
N ASN A 122 13.36 1.47 -8.54
CA ASN A 122 12.67 2.71 -8.21
C ASN A 122 13.41 3.51 -7.13
N THR A 123 13.84 2.86 -6.05
CA THR A 123 14.59 3.53 -4.98
C THR A 123 15.93 4.05 -5.49
N LYS A 124 16.64 3.28 -6.33
CA LYS A 124 17.92 3.67 -6.95
C LYS A 124 17.77 4.93 -7.80
N HIS A 125 16.86 4.92 -8.77
CA HIS A 125 16.79 6.02 -9.74
C HIS A 125 16.12 7.26 -9.16
N ILE A 126 15.02 7.10 -8.45
CA ILE A 126 14.31 8.23 -7.83
C ILE A 126 15.08 8.77 -6.63
N GLY A 127 15.67 7.91 -5.80
CA GLY A 127 16.53 8.33 -4.69
C GLY A 127 17.80 9.05 -5.17
N ARG A 128 18.41 8.59 -6.27
CA ARG A 128 19.53 9.30 -6.91
C ARG A 128 19.10 10.67 -7.41
N TYR A 129 17.99 10.76 -8.13
CA TYR A 129 17.45 12.04 -8.58
C TYR A 129 17.21 13.00 -7.42
N MET A 130 16.59 12.54 -6.33
CA MET A 130 16.38 13.34 -5.13
C MET A 130 17.71 13.84 -4.54
N ALA A 131 18.72 12.96 -4.43
CA ALA A 131 20.03 13.30 -3.88
C ALA A 131 20.77 14.33 -4.73
N GLU A 132 20.81 14.15 -6.05
CA GLU A 132 21.48 15.04 -7.01
C GLU A 132 20.83 16.43 -7.06
N HIS A 133 19.53 16.55 -6.77
CA HIS A 133 18.78 17.80 -6.77
C HIS A 133 18.56 18.39 -5.37
N GLY A 134 19.17 17.83 -4.33
CA GLY A 134 19.04 18.32 -2.95
C GLY A 134 17.63 18.20 -2.37
N ILE A 135 16.81 17.28 -2.92
CA ILE A 135 15.44 17.04 -2.46
C ILE A 135 15.45 16.10 -1.26
N ARG A 136 15.03 16.62 -0.10
CA ARG A 136 14.90 15.84 1.14
C ARG A 136 13.59 15.04 1.09
N GLY A 137 13.58 13.99 0.27
CA GLY A 137 12.40 13.22 -0.07
C GLY A 137 11.97 12.20 0.96
N SER A 138 10.88 11.50 0.65
CA SER A 138 10.36 10.36 1.43
C SER A 138 10.06 9.18 0.53
N ILE A 139 10.60 8.02 0.87
CA ILE A 139 10.35 6.74 0.19
C ILE A 139 9.62 5.82 1.17
N VAL A 140 8.47 5.28 0.75
CA VAL A 140 7.70 4.33 1.54
C VAL A 140 7.53 3.04 0.75
N ALA A 141 7.94 1.91 1.32
CA ALA A 141 7.72 0.59 0.74
C ALA A 141 6.58 -0.14 1.45
N ILE A 142 5.61 -0.65 0.69
CA ILE A 142 4.47 -1.37 1.26
C ILE A 142 4.87 -2.82 1.51
N SER A 143 5.00 -3.15 2.80
CA SER A 143 5.24 -4.48 3.30
C SER A 143 3.91 -5.26 3.48
N SER A 144 3.87 -6.21 4.37
CA SER A 144 2.71 -7.01 4.73
C SER A 144 2.91 -7.68 6.09
N SER A 145 1.84 -8.07 6.75
CA SER A 145 1.91 -9.00 7.89
C SER A 145 2.67 -10.29 7.53
N ASN A 146 2.61 -10.75 6.26
CA ASN A 146 3.39 -11.87 5.76
C ASN A 146 4.91 -11.62 5.67
N GLY A 147 5.36 -10.39 5.77
CA GLY A 147 6.79 -10.07 5.91
C GLY A 147 7.34 -10.31 7.31
N TRP A 148 6.48 -10.60 8.27
CA TRP A 148 6.82 -10.84 9.68
C TRP A 148 6.39 -12.22 10.19
N SER A 149 5.36 -12.80 9.58
CA SER A 149 4.80 -14.09 9.97
C SER A 149 4.44 -14.90 8.74
N GLY A 150 4.55 -16.22 8.83
CA GLY A 150 4.22 -17.13 7.74
C GLY A 150 2.71 -17.31 7.58
N SER A 151 2.29 -17.44 6.33
CA SER A 151 0.96 -17.93 5.97
C SER A 151 1.09 -19.07 4.97
N ALA A 152 0.29 -20.10 5.13
CA ALA A 152 0.26 -21.21 4.18
C ALA A 152 -0.20 -20.74 2.78
N GLY A 153 0.37 -21.31 1.73
CA GLY A 153 -0.07 -21.07 0.36
C GLY A 153 0.41 -19.76 -0.27
N VAL A 154 1.41 -19.08 0.31
CA VAL A 154 1.92 -17.80 -0.20
C VAL A 154 3.44 -17.66 -0.04
N ILE A 155 4.19 -18.74 -0.33
CA ILE A 155 5.63 -18.79 -0.04
C ILE A 155 6.42 -17.66 -0.71
N ALA A 156 6.17 -17.39 -2.00
CA ALA A 156 6.85 -16.33 -2.74
C ALA A 156 6.53 -14.95 -2.18
N TYR A 157 5.26 -14.71 -1.86
CA TYR A 157 4.80 -13.45 -1.27
C TYR A 157 5.41 -13.19 0.11
N ALA A 158 5.41 -14.19 1.00
CA ALA A 158 6.01 -14.09 2.33
C ALA A 158 7.52 -13.80 2.24
N PHE A 159 8.23 -14.49 1.34
CA PHE A 159 9.66 -14.29 1.13
C PHE A 159 9.99 -12.85 0.74
N HIS A 160 9.36 -12.32 -0.32
CA HIS A 160 9.70 -10.98 -0.78
C HIS A 160 9.24 -9.87 0.19
N LYS A 161 8.10 -10.04 0.89
CA LYS A 161 7.66 -9.05 1.89
C LYS A 161 8.58 -9.03 3.12
N GLY A 162 9.16 -10.17 3.52
CA GLY A 162 10.23 -10.22 4.52
C GLY A 162 11.49 -9.47 4.06
N GLY A 163 11.86 -9.62 2.78
CA GLY A 163 12.97 -8.90 2.16
C GLY A 163 12.77 -7.38 2.15
N VAL A 164 11.56 -6.90 1.88
CA VAL A 164 11.24 -5.45 1.88
C VAL A 164 11.58 -4.79 3.21
N ASN A 165 11.28 -5.43 4.34
CA ASN A 165 11.55 -4.86 5.67
C ASN A 165 13.04 -4.63 5.94
N ASN A 166 13.90 -5.52 5.45
CA ASN A 166 15.34 -5.35 5.62
C ASN A 166 15.96 -4.45 4.55
N PHE A 167 15.45 -4.50 3.32
CA PHE A 167 15.81 -3.56 2.25
C PHE A 167 15.63 -2.11 2.69
N VAL A 168 14.49 -1.78 3.31
CA VAL A 168 14.20 -0.44 3.81
C VAL A 168 15.23 0.04 4.83
N ARG A 169 15.69 -0.83 5.74
CA ARG A 169 16.72 -0.46 6.72
C ARG A 169 18.05 -0.12 6.06
N ALA A 170 18.48 -0.93 5.08
CA ALA A 170 19.70 -0.68 4.33
C ALA A 170 19.59 0.61 3.50
N ALA A 171 18.53 0.75 2.72
CA ALA A 171 18.30 1.95 1.90
C ALA A 171 18.17 3.23 2.74
N ALA A 172 17.61 3.14 3.95
CA ALA A 172 17.55 4.26 4.87
C ALA A 172 18.94 4.74 5.31
N MET A 173 19.88 3.83 5.53
CA MET A 173 21.26 4.18 5.89
C MET A 173 21.99 4.82 4.71
N ASP A 174 21.82 4.29 3.50
CA ASP A 174 22.45 4.83 2.29
C ASP A 174 21.93 6.23 1.94
N LEU A 175 20.65 6.51 2.18
CA LEU A 175 19.98 7.74 1.74
C LEU A 175 19.86 8.82 2.84
N ALA A 176 20.06 8.46 4.12
CA ALA A 176 20.02 9.41 5.23
C ALA A 176 21.01 10.59 5.10
N PRO A 177 22.27 10.42 4.60
CA PRO A 177 23.18 11.53 4.40
C PRO A 177 22.66 12.62 3.45
N TYR A 178 21.74 12.26 2.55
CA TYR A 178 21.07 13.19 1.62
C TYR A 178 19.77 13.79 2.20
N GLY A 179 19.42 13.43 3.43
CA GLY A 179 18.17 13.83 4.07
C GLY A 179 16.92 13.13 3.50
N ILE A 180 17.10 12.06 2.74
CA ILE A 180 16.01 11.25 2.19
C ILE A 180 15.66 10.17 3.22
N ARG A 181 14.38 10.04 3.54
CA ARG A 181 13.86 9.07 4.50
C ARG A 181 13.31 7.85 3.77
N VAL A 182 13.57 6.66 4.29
CA VAL A 182 13.04 5.42 3.74
C VAL A 182 12.40 4.62 4.86
N ASN A 183 11.10 4.31 4.73
CA ASN A 183 10.35 3.55 5.72
C ASN A 183 9.50 2.47 5.05
N SER A 184 9.09 1.46 5.81
CA SER A 184 8.07 0.51 5.36
C SER A 184 6.76 0.72 6.11
N PHE A 185 5.69 0.28 5.45
CA PHE A 185 4.35 0.28 6.00
C PHE A 185 3.76 -1.13 5.87
N THR A 186 3.34 -1.70 6.99
CA THR A 186 2.78 -3.05 7.07
C THR A 186 1.28 -3.01 7.34
N PRO A 187 0.43 -3.10 6.30
CA PRO A 187 -1.02 -3.20 6.46
C PRO A 187 -1.48 -4.64 6.70
N THR A 188 -2.75 -4.79 7.14
CA THR A 188 -3.55 -5.99 6.84
C THR A 188 -4.12 -5.91 5.43
N ALA A 189 -4.80 -6.99 4.98
CA ALA A 189 -5.56 -6.98 3.75
C ALA A 189 -6.81 -6.08 3.92
N PRO A 190 -6.85 -4.88 3.32
CA PRO A 190 -7.94 -3.94 3.56
C PRO A 190 -9.21 -4.33 2.81
N THR A 191 -10.36 -3.88 3.33
CA THR A 191 -11.63 -3.92 2.62
C THR A 191 -11.61 -2.88 1.51
N PRO A 192 -11.92 -3.24 0.24
CA PRO A 192 -11.95 -2.27 -0.86
C PRO A 192 -12.91 -1.10 -0.60
N ASP A 193 -12.47 0.11 -0.90
CA ASP A 193 -13.25 1.36 -0.75
C ASP A 193 -13.40 2.12 -2.08
N ASN A 194 -12.97 1.53 -3.19
CA ASN A 194 -13.17 2.10 -4.52
C ASN A 194 -14.56 1.73 -5.06
N PRO A 195 -15.50 2.70 -5.21
CA PRO A 195 -16.86 2.42 -5.67
C PRO A 195 -16.92 1.77 -7.05
N GLU A 196 -16.01 2.13 -7.97
CA GLU A 196 -15.94 1.54 -9.31
C GLU A 196 -15.52 0.07 -9.21
N LEU A 197 -14.51 -0.22 -8.41
CA LEU A 197 -14.06 -1.58 -8.16
C LEU A 197 -15.15 -2.43 -7.49
N ILE A 198 -15.90 -1.82 -6.56
CA ILE A 198 -17.02 -2.48 -5.89
C ILE A 198 -18.16 -2.73 -6.87
N ALA A 199 -18.48 -1.77 -7.76
CA ALA A 199 -19.52 -1.90 -8.76
C ALA A 199 -19.20 -2.98 -9.80
N GLU A 200 -17.95 -3.04 -10.28
CA GLU A 200 -17.51 -4.04 -11.26
C GLU A 200 -17.44 -5.45 -10.68
N ARG A 201 -17.17 -5.59 -9.38
CA ARG A 201 -16.79 -6.86 -8.75
C ARG A 201 -17.69 -7.28 -7.59
N GLY A 202 -18.71 -6.46 -7.27
CA GLY A 202 -19.56 -6.61 -6.10
C GLY A 202 -18.84 -6.30 -4.79
N ALA A 203 -19.59 -5.88 -3.77
CA ALA A 203 -19.05 -5.50 -2.45
C ALA A 203 -18.27 -6.62 -1.71
N GLY A 204 -18.25 -7.81 -2.27
CA GLY A 204 -17.48 -8.97 -1.82
C GLY A 204 -16.63 -9.58 -2.93
N GLY A 205 -16.46 -8.86 -4.05
CA GLY A 205 -15.72 -9.35 -5.20
C GLY A 205 -14.25 -9.55 -4.88
N VAL A 206 -13.84 -10.81 -4.84
CA VAL A 206 -12.45 -11.16 -5.10
C VAL A 206 -12.14 -10.60 -6.47
N LEU A 207 -11.05 -9.88 -6.54
CA LEU A 207 -10.47 -9.43 -7.76
C LEU A 207 -10.38 -10.59 -8.77
N GLU A 208 -11.36 -10.73 -9.69
CA GLU A 208 -11.09 -11.41 -10.94
C GLU A 208 -10.07 -10.51 -11.66
N ARG A 209 -8.82 -10.86 -11.49
CA ARG A 209 -7.72 -10.09 -12.06
C ARG A 209 -7.78 -10.18 -13.58
N PRO A 210 -7.32 -9.15 -14.30
CA PRO A 210 -7.00 -9.26 -15.72
C PRO A 210 -6.20 -10.53 -15.97
N GLN A 211 -6.34 -11.15 -17.12
CA GLN A 211 -5.75 -12.46 -17.43
C GLN A 211 -4.23 -12.54 -17.16
N ALA A 212 -3.51 -11.41 -17.27
CA ALA A 212 -2.09 -11.27 -16.90
C ALA A 212 -1.80 -11.53 -15.41
N PHE A 213 -2.80 -11.42 -14.55
CA PHE A 213 -2.68 -11.62 -13.09
C PHE A 213 -3.39 -12.89 -12.59
N ARG A 214 -3.97 -13.71 -13.46
CA ARG A 214 -4.69 -14.95 -13.08
C ARG A 214 -3.77 -16.06 -12.57
N HIS A 215 -2.47 -15.92 -12.73
CA HIS A 215 -1.51 -16.90 -12.23
C HIS A 215 -1.16 -16.60 -10.78
N GLY A 216 -1.94 -17.10 -9.82
CA GLY A 216 -1.46 -17.15 -8.46
C GLY A 216 -2.40 -16.94 -7.29
N ILE A 217 -3.71 -16.83 -7.46
CA ILE A 217 -4.61 -17.04 -6.33
C ILE A 217 -5.43 -18.29 -6.58
N GLY A 218 -4.77 -19.40 -6.75
CA GLY A 218 -5.36 -20.71 -6.92
C GLY A 218 -5.11 -21.64 -5.73
N GLY A 219 -4.70 -21.10 -4.60
CA GLY A 219 -4.78 -21.84 -3.36
C GLY A 219 -6.22 -21.80 -2.87
N ALA A 220 -6.73 -22.87 -2.32
CA ALA A 220 -8.05 -23.02 -1.70
C ALA A 220 -8.29 -22.10 -0.48
N THR A 221 -7.77 -20.92 -0.49
CA THR A 221 -8.24 -19.82 0.32
C THR A 221 -9.55 -19.41 -0.30
N GLY A 222 -10.58 -20.16 0.05
CA GLY A 222 -11.90 -19.84 -0.39
C GLY A 222 -12.13 -18.37 -0.21
N THR A 223 -12.52 -17.73 -1.30
CA THR A 223 -12.97 -16.35 -1.40
C THR A 223 -13.98 -15.97 -0.31
N GLU A 224 -14.31 -16.89 0.56
CA GLU A 224 -15.23 -16.75 1.68
C GLU A 224 -14.57 -16.33 3.00
N SER A 225 -13.25 -16.52 3.18
CA SER A 225 -12.65 -16.26 4.50
C SER A 225 -12.60 -14.75 4.85
N TRP A 226 -12.56 -13.86 3.87
CA TRP A 226 -12.58 -12.41 4.09
C TRP A 226 -13.90 -11.73 3.66
N ARG A 227 -14.85 -12.48 3.11
CA ARG A 227 -16.25 -12.06 2.95
C ARG A 227 -17.05 -12.02 4.26
N ARG A 228 -16.55 -12.70 5.31
CA ARG A 228 -17.22 -12.65 6.60
C ARG A 228 -16.68 -11.43 7.35
N PRO A 229 -17.53 -10.44 7.69
CA PRO A 229 -17.16 -9.53 8.75
C PRO A 229 -16.71 -10.39 9.94
N ALA A 230 -15.58 -10.04 10.55
CA ALA A 230 -15.10 -10.74 11.72
C ALA A 230 -16.21 -10.68 12.79
N ARG A 231 -17.07 -11.69 12.86
CA ARG A 231 -18.06 -11.82 13.91
C ARG A 231 -17.33 -12.37 15.13
N TRP A 232 -17.42 -11.69 16.22
CA TRP A 232 -17.07 -12.20 17.50
C TRP A 232 -17.92 -13.47 17.74
N THR A 233 -17.30 -14.63 17.72
CA THR A 233 -17.99 -15.90 17.98
C THR A 233 -17.85 -16.36 19.43
N GLY A 234 -17.33 -15.50 20.30
CA GLY A 234 -17.18 -15.79 21.74
C GLY A 234 -16.02 -16.73 22.09
N GLU A 235 -15.55 -17.55 21.16
CA GLU A 235 -14.58 -18.60 21.48
C GLU A 235 -13.14 -18.33 21.00
N ARG A 236 -12.93 -17.38 20.09
CA ARG A 236 -11.59 -16.99 19.58
C ARG A 236 -11.51 -15.51 19.34
N MET A 237 -10.37 -14.93 19.70
CA MET A 237 -10.06 -13.55 19.32
C MET A 237 -10.13 -13.40 17.78
N PRO A 238 -10.80 -12.37 17.25
CA PRO A 238 -10.84 -12.14 15.81
C PRO A 238 -9.42 -12.00 15.27
N LEU A 239 -9.24 -12.35 13.98
CA LEU A 239 -7.96 -12.22 13.31
C LEU A 239 -7.39 -10.81 13.48
N VAL A 240 -8.24 -9.80 13.41
CA VAL A 240 -7.93 -8.39 13.68
C VAL A 240 -8.67 -7.95 14.93
N PRO A 241 -7.97 -7.67 16.05
CA PRO A 241 -8.59 -7.30 17.32
C PRO A 241 -9.55 -6.11 17.25
N MET A 242 -9.27 -5.11 16.42
CA MET A 242 -10.18 -3.97 16.18
C MET A 242 -11.45 -4.32 15.41
N GLY A 243 -11.64 -5.59 14.98
CA GLY A 243 -12.84 -6.05 14.26
C GLY A 243 -12.94 -5.61 12.80
N THR A 244 -11.99 -4.83 12.31
CA THR A 244 -11.92 -4.36 10.92
C THR A 244 -10.49 -4.34 10.41
N THR A 245 -10.32 -4.53 9.12
CA THR A 245 -9.01 -4.44 8.46
C THR A 245 -8.69 -3.04 7.93
N GLY A 246 -9.62 -2.09 8.10
CA GLY A 246 -9.51 -0.78 7.47
C GLY A 246 -9.74 -0.82 5.96
N THR A 247 -9.49 0.29 5.30
CA THR A 247 -9.64 0.49 3.87
C THR A 247 -8.31 0.89 3.21
N PRO A 248 -8.17 0.80 1.86
CA PRO A 248 -7.03 1.37 1.15
C PRO A 248 -6.79 2.85 1.44
N THR A 249 -7.85 3.62 1.65
CA THR A 249 -7.75 5.05 1.99
C THR A 249 -7.22 5.25 3.41
N ASP A 250 -7.61 4.43 4.41
CA ASP A 250 -7.02 4.47 5.75
C ASP A 250 -5.50 4.23 5.71
N ILE A 251 -5.05 3.27 4.91
CA ILE A 251 -3.62 3.04 4.64
C ILE A 251 -2.99 4.30 4.04
N GLY A 252 -3.67 4.90 3.07
CA GLY A 252 -3.21 6.11 2.38
C GLY A 252 -2.98 7.29 3.32
N HIS A 253 -3.84 7.51 4.31
CA HIS A 253 -3.67 8.57 5.31
C HIS A 253 -2.39 8.39 6.15
N CYS A 254 -2.12 7.16 6.58
CA CYS A 254 -0.89 6.85 7.31
C CYS A 254 0.36 7.05 6.45
N VAL A 255 0.32 6.63 5.18
CA VAL A 255 1.40 6.83 4.22
C VAL A 255 1.63 8.32 3.96
N ALA A 256 0.57 9.12 3.80
CA ALA A 256 0.67 10.57 3.61
C ALA A 256 1.35 11.24 4.81
N TRP A 257 1.02 10.83 6.04
CA TRP A 257 1.71 11.31 7.23
C TRP A 257 3.20 10.94 7.22
N LEU A 258 3.56 9.71 6.85
CA LEU A 258 4.97 9.31 6.70
C LEU A 258 5.70 10.10 5.61
N CYS A 259 5.00 10.61 4.62
CA CYS A 259 5.56 11.44 3.56
C CYS A 259 5.65 12.93 3.93
N SER A 260 5.01 13.35 5.02
CA SER A 260 4.97 14.74 5.46
C SER A 260 6.19 15.12 6.30
N ASP A 261 6.34 16.42 6.58
CA ASP A 261 7.41 16.95 7.41
C ASP A 261 7.23 16.61 8.90
N TYR A 262 6.04 16.16 9.32
CA TYR A 262 5.80 15.68 10.69
C TYR A 262 6.59 14.41 11.04
N SER A 263 7.00 13.65 10.04
CA SER A 263 7.81 12.43 10.20
C SER A 263 9.30 12.64 9.87
N ARG A 264 9.81 13.88 9.90
CA ARG A 264 11.16 14.25 9.44
C ARG A 264 12.33 13.52 10.13
N LEU A 265 12.12 12.96 11.32
CA LEU A 265 13.13 12.18 12.05
C LEU A 265 12.92 10.67 11.96
N ILE A 266 11.97 10.23 11.12
CA ILE A 266 11.61 8.82 11.01
C ILE A 266 12.19 8.25 9.73
N THR A 267 13.16 7.33 9.87
CA THR A 267 13.76 6.57 8.75
C THR A 267 14.19 5.20 9.23
N GLY A 268 14.17 4.19 8.35
CA GLY A 268 14.52 2.79 8.65
C GLY A 268 13.49 2.04 9.49
N CYS A 269 12.31 2.60 9.69
CA CYS A 269 11.23 2.03 10.51
C CYS A 269 10.21 1.27 9.68
N ASP A 270 9.56 0.27 10.31
CA ASP A 270 8.35 -0.36 9.79
C ASP A 270 7.14 0.07 10.62
N PHE A 271 6.15 0.65 9.95
CA PHE A 271 4.90 1.09 10.57
C PHE A 271 3.83 0.03 10.37
N VAL A 272 3.50 -0.67 11.47
CA VAL A 272 2.48 -1.70 11.47
C VAL A 272 1.12 -1.07 11.77
N VAL A 273 0.22 -1.13 10.78
CA VAL A 273 -1.15 -0.63 10.89
C VAL A 273 -2.10 -1.77 10.49
N ASP A 274 -2.37 -2.63 11.44
CA ASP A 274 -2.99 -3.94 11.23
C ASP A 274 -4.16 -4.23 12.19
N GLY A 275 -4.68 -3.19 12.85
CA GLY A 275 -5.77 -3.34 13.82
C GLY A 275 -5.42 -4.24 15.00
N GLY A 276 -4.13 -4.39 15.32
CA GLY A 276 -3.62 -5.21 16.42
C GLY A 276 -3.41 -6.68 16.06
N ALA A 277 -3.50 -7.04 14.78
CA ALA A 277 -3.37 -8.44 14.35
C ALA A 277 -2.03 -9.06 14.78
N ARG A 278 -0.93 -8.30 14.76
CA ARG A 278 0.40 -8.75 15.19
C ARG A 278 0.67 -8.59 16.69
N ALA A 279 -0.02 -7.67 17.35
CA ALA A 279 0.20 -7.38 18.76
C ALA A 279 -0.41 -8.43 19.69
N LYS A 280 -1.36 -9.23 19.22
CA LYS A 280 -2.05 -10.22 20.04
C LYS A 280 -1.16 -11.40 20.39
N ASN A 281 -1.29 -11.88 21.64
CA ASN A 281 -0.74 -13.15 22.07
C ASN A 281 -1.76 -14.27 21.77
N PHE A 282 -1.32 -15.37 21.18
CA PHE A 282 -2.18 -16.52 20.86
C PHE A 282 -2.81 -17.18 22.08
N ALA A 283 -2.19 -17.06 23.26
CA ALA A 283 -2.70 -17.61 24.50
C ALA A 283 -3.83 -16.79 25.12
N TYR A 284 -4.12 -15.59 24.61
CA TYR A 284 -5.09 -14.68 25.19
C TYR A 284 -6.40 -14.72 24.42
N ALA A 285 -7.37 -15.48 24.92
CA ALA A 285 -8.77 -15.32 24.56
C ALA A 285 -9.45 -14.63 25.74
N PRO A 286 -9.81 -13.33 25.70
CA PRO A 286 -10.50 -12.70 26.79
C PRO A 286 -11.93 -13.26 26.86
N ALA A 287 -12.16 -14.19 27.77
CA ALA A 287 -13.51 -14.62 28.14
C ALA A 287 -14.35 -13.44 28.72
N ALA A 288 -13.69 -12.35 29.10
CA ALA A 288 -14.30 -11.21 29.78
C ALA A 288 -14.73 -10.05 28.87
N VAL A 289 -14.51 -10.12 27.56
CA VAL A 289 -14.88 -9.03 26.62
C VAL A 289 -16.21 -9.29 25.91
N ALA A 290 -16.85 -10.43 26.18
CA ALA A 290 -18.15 -10.78 25.60
C ALA A 290 -19.29 -9.80 25.98
N ASP A 291 -19.13 -9.06 27.09
CA ASP A 291 -20.12 -8.09 27.58
C ASP A 291 -19.83 -6.64 27.16
N LEU A 292 -18.70 -6.36 26.50
CA LEU A 292 -18.47 -5.05 25.93
C LEU A 292 -19.27 -4.95 24.63
N ALA A 293 -20.05 -3.89 24.48
CA ALA A 293 -20.63 -3.54 23.18
C ALA A 293 -19.56 -3.71 22.10
N GLY A 294 -19.90 -4.41 21.03
CA GLY A 294 -18.94 -4.68 19.94
C GLY A 294 -18.16 -3.41 19.58
N PRO A 295 -16.94 -3.53 19.02
CA PRO A 295 -16.15 -2.37 18.67
C PRO A 295 -17.01 -1.40 17.90
N ALA A 296 -17.02 -0.13 18.30
CA ALA A 296 -17.69 0.91 17.54
C ALA A 296 -17.22 0.77 16.09
N PRO A 297 -18.15 0.74 15.10
CA PRO A 297 -17.73 0.71 13.74
C PRO A 297 -16.77 1.89 13.53
N LEU A 298 -15.59 1.63 12.95
CA LEU A 298 -14.73 2.71 12.50
C LEU A 298 -15.58 3.52 11.51
N VAL A 299 -15.97 4.69 11.92
CA VAL A 299 -16.61 5.64 11.01
C VAL A 299 -15.57 5.91 9.93
N PRO A 300 -15.85 5.64 8.66
CA PRO A 300 -14.95 6.01 7.59
C PRO A 300 -14.63 7.49 7.77
N LEU A 301 -13.35 7.86 7.79
CA LEU A 301 -12.96 9.25 7.75
C LEU A 301 -13.64 9.86 6.53
N ASP A 302 -14.58 10.77 6.75
CA ASP A 302 -15.21 11.50 5.66
C ASP A 302 -14.16 12.40 5.04
N VAL A 303 -13.59 11.88 3.99
CA VAL A 303 -12.60 12.58 3.20
C VAL A 303 -13.24 13.57 2.22
N THR A 304 -14.57 13.68 2.22
CA THR A 304 -15.30 14.64 1.37
C THR A 304 -15.57 15.97 2.07
N GLY A 305 -15.32 16.06 3.38
CA GLY A 305 -15.55 17.27 4.18
C GLY A 305 -17.02 17.50 4.51
N GLU A 306 -17.89 16.52 4.29
CA GLU A 306 -19.32 16.64 4.63
C GLU A 306 -19.58 16.44 6.13
N LEU A 307 -18.75 15.64 6.82
CA LEU A 307 -18.89 15.41 8.27
C LEU A 307 -18.52 16.63 9.14
N ASP A 308 -17.68 17.53 8.65
CA ASP A 308 -17.34 18.76 9.39
C ASP A 308 -18.51 19.74 9.56
N ARG A 309 -19.61 19.54 8.80
CA ARG A 309 -20.81 20.39 8.90
C ARG A 309 -21.78 19.93 10.00
N GLU A 310 -21.76 18.66 10.37
CA GLU A 310 -22.68 18.14 11.41
C GLU A 310 -22.12 18.27 12.83
N LEU A 311 -20.81 18.40 13.00
CA LEU A 311 -20.16 18.59 14.30
C LEU A 311 -20.05 20.07 14.71
N SER A 312 -20.44 21.00 13.86
CA SER A 312 -20.42 22.45 14.12
C SER A 312 -21.80 23.05 14.39
N MET A 313 -22.82 22.23 14.60
CA MET A 313 -24.14 22.61 15.12
C MET A 313 -24.33 21.97 16.51
#